data_138d6cee2cc2c84e328059ab72dd9e04
#
_entry.id   138d6cee2cc2c84e328059ab72dd9e04
#
_cell.length_a   1.000
_cell.length_b   1.000
_cell.length_c   1.000
_cell.angle_alpha   90.00
_cell.angle_beta   90.00
_cell.angle_gamma   90.00
#
_symmetry.space_group_name_H-M   'P 1'
#
loop_
_entity.id
_entity.type
_entity.pdbx_description
1 polymer ?
#
loop_
_entity_poly.entity_id
_entity_poly.type
_entity_poly.pdbx_seq_one_letter_code
_entity_poly.pdbx_strand_id
1 'polypeptide(L)'
;MIKFQQVSKAYRGGRQALQKVDFHLRRGEMAFLGGHSGAGKSTLLKLICAIERPTDGKIHFNGHDITRIPSKDIPFLRRNIGIVFQDHRLLMDRSVYDNVALPMRIESISETEIKRRVSAALDKTGLLDKARCLPSQLSGG
;
A
#
# COMPACT_ATOMS: atom_id res chain seq x y z
N MET A 1 -6.51 -8.18 -9.14
CA MET A 1 -5.98 -9.56 -9.25
C MET A 1 -4.48 -9.53 -9.02
N ILE A 2 -3.97 -10.39 -8.12
CA ILE A 2 -2.54 -10.51 -7.80
C ILE A 2 -2.14 -11.97 -7.98
N LYS A 3 -1.01 -12.23 -8.66
CA LYS A 3 -0.50 -13.59 -8.86
C LYS A 3 1.00 -13.64 -8.62
N PHE A 4 1.43 -14.55 -7.77
CA PHE A 4 2.82 -14.92 -7.52
C PHE A 4 3.07 -16.28 -8.17
N GLN A 5 4.21 -16.44 -8.84
CA GLN A 5 4.64 -17.68 -9.47
C GLN A 5 6.07 -17.96 -9.05
N GLN A 6 6.26 -18.98 -8.21
CA GLN A 6 7.55 -19.44 -7.68
C GLN A 6 8.40 -18.30 -7.11
N VAL A 7 7.76 -17.35 -6.40
CA VAL A 7 8.42 -16.14 -5.92
C VAL A 7 9.29 -16.43 -4.71
N SER A 8 10.55 -16.05 -4.82
CA SER A 8 11.52 -16.10 -3.73
C SER A 8 12.04 -14.71 -3.42
N LYS A 9 12.35 -14.47 -2.14
CA LYS A 9 13.00 -13.23 -1.69
C LYS A 9 14.04 -13.54 -0.64
N ALA A 10 15.29 -13.26 -0.99
CA ALA A 10 16.41 -13.26 -0.06
C ALA A 10 16.88 -11.81 0.17
N TYR A 11 17.23 -11.48 1.40
CA TYR A 11 17.85 -10.21 1.78
C TYR A 11 19.37 -10.35 1.85
N ARG A 12 20.07 -9.24 1.83
CA ARG A 12 21.54 -9.19 2.07
C ARG A 12 21.82 -9.89 3.41
N GLY A 13 22.87 -10.73 3.47
CA GLY A 13 23.17 -11.56 4.63
C GLY A 13 22.53 -12.96 4.58
N GLY A 14 21.92 -13.37 3.45
CA GLY A 14 21.45 -14.75 3.24
C GLY A 14 20.09 -15.07 3.87
N ARG A 15 19.44 -14.12 4.56
CA ARG A 15 18.12 -14.35 5.15
C ARG A 15 17.08 -14.53 4.05
N GLN A 16 16.55 -15.73 3.93
CA GLN A 16 15.46 -16.04 3.01
C GLN A 16 14.12 -15.72 3.66
N ALA A 17 13.40 -14.75 3.10
CA ALA A 17 12.11 -14.29 3.62
C ALA A 17 10.93 -14.98 2.94
N LEU A 18 11.06 -15.34 1.66
CA LEU A 18 10.09 -16.12 0.90
C LEU A 18 10.82 -17.15 0.04
N GLN A 19 10.24 -18.34 -0.08
CA GLN A 19 10.82 -19.44 -0.85
C GLN A 19 9.76 -20.06 -1.76
N LYS A 20 9.92 -19.88 -3.08
CA LYS A 20 9.08 -20.45 -4.15
C LYS A 20 7.58 -20.35 -3.85
N VAL A 21 7.13 -19.17 -3.43
CA VAL A 21 5.73 -18.93 -3.06
C VAL A 21 4.88 -18.83 -4.32
N ASP A 22 3.83 -19.64 -4.37
CA ASP A 22 2.74 -19.54 -5.32
C ASP A 22 1.51 -19.00 -4.59
N PHE A 23 0.90 -17.95 -5.16
CA PHE A 23 -0.26 -17.30 -4.57
C PHE A 23 -1.08 -16.64 -5.66
N HIS A 24 -2.40 -16.77 -5.58
CA HIS A 24 -3.30 -16.13 -6.52
C HIS A 24 -4.50 -15.55 -5.78
N LEU A 25 -4.65 -14.23 -5.80
CA LEU A 25 -5.81 -13.50 -5.32
C LEU A 25 -6.58 -12.95 -6.52
N ARG A 26 -7.78 -13.44 -6.72
CA ARG A 26 -8.65 -13.01 -7.81
C ARG A 26 -9.32 -11.68 -7.47
N ARG A 27 -9.95 -11.07 -8.45
CA ARG A 27 -10.73 -9.85 -8.23
C ARG A 27 -11.94 -10.16 -7.34
N GLY A 28 -12.15 -9.33 -6.30
CA GLY A 28 -13.24 -9.50 -5.34
C GLY A 28 -12.97 -10.51 -4.22
N GLU A 29 -11.84 -11.22 -4.26
CA GLU A 29 -11.44 -12.11 -3.16
C GLU A 29 -10.80 -11.34 -2.01
N MET A 30 -10.99 -11.86 -0.80
CA MET A 30 -10.31 -11.43 0.42
C MET A 30 -9.46 -12.58 0.95
N ALA A 31 -8.24 -12.26 1.40
CA ALA A 31 -7.34 -13.24 1.99
C ALA A 31 -6.75 -12.73 3.30
N PHE A 32 -6.64 -13.61 4.28
CA PHE A 32 -5.90 -13.36 5.52
C PHE A 32 -4.51 -13.97 5.44
N LEU A 33 -3.49 -13.16 5.68
CA LEU A 33 -2.11 -13.60 5.70
C LEU A 33 -1.66 -13.87 7.14
N GLY A 34 -1.78 -15.13 7.58
CA GLY A 34 -1.36 -15.60 8.89
C GLY A 34 0.09 -16.05 8.95
N GLY A 35 0.63 -16.19 10.16
CA GLY A 35 1.97 -16.71 10.43
C GLY A 35 2.68 -15.98 11.58
N HIS A 36 3.70 -16.62 12.14
CA HIS A 36 4.52 -16.06 13.22
C HIS A 36 5.33 -14.82 12.78
N SER A 37 5.94 -14.11 13.74
CA SER A 37 6.85 -13.01 13.42
C SER A 37 8.02 -13.52 12.57
N GLY A 38 8.36 -12.79 11.52
CA GLY A 38 9.44 -13.22 10.61
C GLY A 38 9.01 -14.17 9.48
N ALA A 39 7.76 -14.65 9.43
CA ALA A 39 7.25 -15.57 8.41
C ALA A 39 7.17 -14.98 6.97
N GLY A 40 7.64 -13.76 6.74
CA GLY A 40 7.64 -13.15 5.40
C GLY A 40 6.41 -12.34 5.03
N LYS A 41 5.41 -12.20 5.93
CA LYS A 41 4.15 -11.46 5.65
C LYS A 41 4.38 -10.05 5.12
N SER A 42 5.16 -9.26 5.83
CA SER A 42 5.49 -7.88 5.42
C SER A 42 6.31 -7.85 4.13
N THR A 43 7.15 -8.86 3.89
CA THR A 43 7.91 -9.00 2.64
C THR A 43 6.98 -9.23 1.46
N LEU A 44 5.98 -10.10 1.60
CA LEU A 44 4.99 -10.36 0.57
C LEU A 44 4.23 -9.07 0.20
N LEU A 45 3.76 -8.31 1.20
CA LEU A 45 3.08 -7.04 0.96
C LEU A 45 4.00 -6.00 0.30
N LYS A 46 5.28 -5.92 0.71
CA LYS A 46 6.26 -5.03 0.08
C LYS A 46 6.53 -5.37 -1.38
N LEU A 47 6.49 -6.66 -1.74
CA LEU A 47 6.64 -7.10 -3.13
C LEU A 47 5.43 -6.70 -3.98
N ILE A 48 4.20 -6.83 -3.47
CA ILE A 48 2.98 -6.40 -4.16
C ILE A 48 3.03 -4.91 -4.50
N CYS A 49 3.54 -4.10 -3.58
CA CYS A 49 3.63 -2.64 -3.73
C CYS A 49 4.91 -2.17 -4.45
N ALA A 50 5.73 -3.11 -4.98
CA ALA A 50 7.03 -2.82 -5.55
C ALA A 50 7.92 -1.92 -4.65
N ILE A 51 7.81 -2.08 -3.32
CA ILE A 51 8.73 -1.50 -2.34
C ILE A 51 10.02 -2.34 -2.32
N GLU A 52 9.86 -3.65 -2.47
CA GLU A 52 10.92 -4.62 -2.63
C GLU A 52 10.76 -5.32 -3.99
N ARG A 53 11.84 -5.91 -4.48
CA ARG A 53 11.82 -6.75 -5.68
C ARG A 53 12.07 -8.21 -5.30
N PRO A 54 11.45 -9.17 -5.96
CA PRO A 54 11.77 -10.58 -5.73
C PRO A 54 13.20 -10.88 -6.16
N THR A 55 13.79 -11.90 -5.57
CA THR A 55 15.09 -12.45 -6.00
C THR A 55 14.88 -13.37 -7.18
N ASP A 56 13.77 -14.13 -7.19
CA ASP A 56 13.40 -15.07 -8.24
C ASP A 56 11.87 -15.19 -8.33
N GLY A 57 11.38 -15.76 -9.43
CA GLY A 57 9.96 -15.92 -9.71
C GLY A 57 9.33 -14.70 -10.38
N LYS A 58 8.00 -14.73 -10.55
CA LYS A 58 7.23 -13.67 -11.23
C LYS A 58 6.06 -13.19 -10.40
N ILE A 59 5.81 -11.88 -10.46
CA ILE A 59 4.67 -11.24 -9.80
C ILE A 59 3.85 -10.50 -10.85
N HIS A 60 2.54 -10.79 -10.89
CA HIS A 60 1.62 -10.10 -11.77
C HIS A 60 0.58 -9.32 -10.95
N PHE A 61 0.28 -8.12 -11.38
CA PHE A 61 -0.78 -7.27 -10.87
C PHE A 61 -1.72 -6.89 -12.02
N ASN A 62 -2.99 -7.25 -11.91
CA ASN A 62 -4.02 -7.06 -12.95
C ASN A 62 -3.57 -7.54 -14.35
N GLY A 63 -2.86 -8.66 -14.42
CA GLY A 63 -2.36 -9.25 -15.66
C GLY A 63 -1.00 -8.73 -16.13
N HIS A 64 -0.51 -7.62 -15.58
CA HIS A 64 0.79 -7.05 -15.93
C HIS A 64 1.90 -7.61 -15.06
N ASP A 65 3.03 -7.99 -15.65
CA ASP A 65 4.24 -8.41 -14.93
C ASP A 65 4.88 -7.20 -14.25
N ILE A 66 4.92 -7.21 -12.91
CA ILE A 66 5.52 -6.17 -12.08
C ILE A 66 6.86 -6.59 -11.47
N THR A 67 7.37 -7.77 -11.81
CA THR A 67 8.57 -8.37 -11.22
C THR A 67 9.78 -7.42 -11.29
N ARG A 68 9.96 -6.80 -12.45
CA ARG A 68 11.05 -5.85 -12.71
C ARG A 68 10.52 -4.50 -13.21
N ILE A 69 9.36 -4.08 -12.70
CA ILE A 69 8.73 -2.82 -13.09
C ILE A 69 9.75 -1.66 -13.05
N PRO A 70 9.87 -0.84 -14.10
CA PRO A 70 10.74 0.34 -14.11
C PRO A 70 10.38 1.31 -12.99
N SER A 71 11.37 1.97 -12.39
CA SER A 71 11.15 2.88 -11.26
C SER A 71 10.18 4.02 -11.60
N LYS A 72 10.17 4.49 -12.85
CA LYS A 72 9.25 5.51 -13.34
C LYS A 72 7.78 5.07 -13.34
N ASP A 73 7.51 3.76 -13.41
CA ASP A 73 6.16 3.19 -13.51
C ASP A 73 5.61 2.77 -12.14
N ILE A 74 6.47 2.69 -11.09
CA ILE A 74 6.07 2.34 -9.72
C ILE A 74 4.99 3.28 -9.17
N PRO A 75 5.04 4.62 -9.36
CA PRO A 75 3.97 5.50 -8.89
C PRO A 75 2.59 5.16 -9.49
N PHE A 76 2.54 4.78 -10.77
CA PHE A 76 1.29 4.37 -11.43
C PHE A 76 0.75 3.05 -10.87
N LEU A 77 1.63 2.07 -10.59
CA LEU A 77 1.23 0.84 -9.91
C LEU A 77 0.61 1.16 -8.53
N ARG A 78 1.30 1.96 -7.71
CA ARG A 78 0.87 2.27 -6.34
C ARG A 78 -0.43 3.05 -6.26
N ARG A 79 -0.78 3.85 -7.26
CA ARG A 79 -2.10 4.51 -7.34
C ARG A 79 -3.27 3.53 -7.44
N ASN A 80 -3.02 2.32 -7.93
CA ASN A 80 -4.02 1.25 -8.02
C ASN A 80 -4.07 0.35 -6.77
N ILE A 81 -3.30 0.66 -5.73
CA ILE A 81 -3.19 -0.15 -4.50
C ILE A 81 -3.41 0.74 -3.29
N GLY A 82 -4.51 0.52 -2.56
CA GLY A 82 -4.69 1.12 -1.24
C GLY A 82 -3.87 0.36 -0.21
N ILE A 83 -2.97 1.06 0.51
CA ILE A 83 -2.10 0.46 1.53
C ILE A 83 -2.36 1.13 2.87
N VAL A 84 -2.62 0.34 3.89
CA VAL A 84 -2.59 0.78 5.29
C VAL A 84 -1.32 0.25 5.93
N PHE A 85 -0.42 1.14 6.33
CA PHE A 85 0.83 0.79 6.98
C PHE A 85 0.64 0.68 8.50
N GLN A 86 1.39 -0.21 9.13
CA GLN A 86 1.37 -0.39 10.59
C GLN A 86 1.86 0.87 11.33
N ASP A 87 2.79 1.62 10.75
CA ASP A 87 3.37 2.87 11.25
C ASP A 87 2.63 4.12 10.73
N HIS A 88 1.43 3.95 10.20
CA HIS A 88 0.53 4.93 9.59
C HIS A 88 1.14 5.81 8.49
N ARG A 89 2.42 6.15 8.52
CA ARG A 89 3.18 6.97 7.56
C ARG A 89 2.52 8.30 7.22
N LEU A 90 1.94 8.91 8.22
CA LEU A 90 1.31 10.22 8.09
C LEU A 90 2.35 11.34 8.12
N LEU A 91 2.07 12.42 7.42
CA LEU A 91 2.82 13.67 7.53
C LEU A 91 2.38 14.37 8.82
N MET A 92 3.21 14.27 9.85
CA MET A 92 2.87 14.72 11.20
C MET A 92 2.79 16.25 11.34
N ASP A 93 3.38 16.99 10.39
CA ASP A 93 3.35 18.45 10.27
C ASP A 93 2.17 18.97 9.43
N ARG A 94 1.31 18.07 8.96
CA ARG A 94 0.14 18.39 8.13
C ARG A 94 -1.13 17.98 8.83
N SER A 95 -2.21 18.71 8.54
CA SER A 95 -3.53 18.38 9.08
C SER A 95 -4.03 17.01 8.60
N VAL A 96 -5.02 16.46 9.31
CA VAL A 96 -5.75 15.26 8.88
C VAL A 96 -6.31 15.45 7.47
N TYR A 97 -6.92 16.61 7.22
CA TYR A 97 -7.41 16.97 5.89
C TYR A 97 -6.31 16.89 4.82
N ASP A 98 -5.14 17.50 5.07
CA ASP A 98 -4.06 17.55 4.10
C ASP A 98 -3.45 16.16 3.84
N ASN A 99 -3.36 15.31 4.86
CA ASN A 99 -2.93 13.92 4.70
C ASN A 99 -3.87 13.15 3.77
N VAL A 100 -5.19 13.29 3.95
CA VAL A 100 -6.19 12.62 3.09
C VAL A 100 -6.24 13.24 1.69
N ALA A 101 -6.01 14.56 1.57
CA ALA A 101 -6.00 15.26 0.30
C ALA A 101 -4.77 14.96 -0.58
N LEU A 102 -3.63 14.61 0.06
CA LEU A 102 -2.33 14.50 -0.62
C LEU A 102 -2.34 13.60 -1.88
N PRO A 103 -2.88 12.38 -1.86
CA PRO A 103 -2.92 11.54 -3.07
C PRO A 103 -3.65 12.20 -4.23
N MET A 104 -4.75 12.91 -3.95
CA MET A 104 -5.56 13.59 -4.95
C MET A 104 -4.85 14.82 -5.52
N ARG A 105 -4.10 15.55 -4.68
CA ARG A 105 -3.25 16.67 -5.15
C ARG A 105 -2.13 16.17 -6.07
N ILE A 106 -1.51 15.02 -5.75
CA ILE A 106 -0.50 14.39 -6.62
C ILE A 106 -1.10 14.01 -7.98
N GLU A 107 -2.38 13.67 -8.03
CA GLU A 107 -3.11 13.37 -9.27
C GLU A 107 -3.66 14.62 -9.96
N SER A 108 -3.35 15.82 -9.47
CA SER A 108 -3.81 17.10 -10.01
C SER A 108 -5.35 17.22 -10.10
N ILE A 109 -6.06 16.62 -9.16
CA ILE A 109 -7.51 16.76 -9.00
C ILE A 109 -7.81 18.19 -8.52
N SER A 110 -8.91 18.77 -8.99
CA SER A 110 -9.31 20.12 -8.59
C SER A 110 -9.60 20.24 -7.09
N GLU A 111 -9.24 21.38 -6.48
CA GLU A 111 -9.46 21.59 -5.03
C GLU A 111 -10.94 21.49 -4.62
N THR A 112 -11.87 21.86 -5.48
CA THR A 112 -13.31 21.68 -5.24
C THR A 112 -13.67 20.21 -5.09
N GLU A 113 -13.16 19.35 -5.97
CA GLU A 113 -13.42 17.90 -5.92
C GLU A 113 -12.66 17.24 -4.77
N ILE A 114 -11.44 17.69 -4.47
CA ILE A 114 -10.67 17.25 -3.30
C ILE A 114 -11.48 17.54 -2.02
N LYS A 115 -11.96 18.77 -1.84
CA LYS A 115 -12.77 19.13 -0.68
C LYS A 115 -13.97 18.21 -0.52
N ARG A 116 -14.70 17.96 -1.60
CA ARG A 116 -15.88 17.08 -1.58
C ARG A 116 -15.51 15.65 -1.16
N ARG A 117 -14.45 15.07 -1.75
CA ARG A 117 -14.04 13.69 -1.48
C ARG A 117 -13.44 13.52 -0.08
N VAL A 118 -12.59 14.46 0.35
CA VAL A 118 -11.99 14.43 1.69
C VAL A 118 -13.07 14.55 2.76
N SER A 119 -14.01 15.50 2.62
CA SER A 119 -15.10 15.64 3.58
C SER A 119 -15.94 14.36 3.67
N ALA A 120 -16.29 13.76 2.54
CA ALA A 120 -17.04 12.50 2.52
C ALA A 120 -16.27 11.32 3.13
N ALA A 121 -14.93 11.24 2.93
CA ALA A 121 -14.11 10.21 3.52
C ALA A 121 -13.99 10.38 5.05
N LEU A 122 -13.76 11.60 5.52
CA LEU A 122 -13.67 11.90 6.95
C LEU A 122 -15.01 11.71 7.66
N ASP A 123 -16.12 12.06 7.03
CA ASP A 123 -17.47 11.83 7.57
C ASP A 123 -17.74 10.34 7.77
N LYS A 124 -17.45 9.50 6.76
CA LYS A 124 -17.59 8.04 6.84
C LYS A 124 -16.77 7.38 7.95
N THR A 125 -15.68 8.01 8.37
CA THR A 125 -14.79 7.50 9.42
C THR A 125 -15.00 8.22 10.76
N GLY A 126 -15.98 9.15 10.87
CA GLY A 126 -16.26 9.91 12.09
C GLY A 126 -15.16 10.90 12.45
N LEU A 127 -14.36 11.36 11.48
CA LEU A 127 -13.22 12.26 11.67
C LEU A 127 -13.44 13.65 11.07
N LEU A 128 -14.65 13.98 10.62
CA LEU A 128 -14.92 15.25 9.95
C LEU A 128 -14.63 16.48 10.85
N ASP A 129 -14.98 16.40 12.12
CA ASP A 129 -14.69 17.43 13.14
C ASP A 129 -13.20 17.55 13.46
N LYS A 130 -12.41 16.54 13.16
CA LYS A 130 -10.94 16.49 13.35
C LYS A 130 -10.14 16.87 12.09
N ALA A 131 -10.81 17.28 11.02
CA ALA A 131 -10.15 17.59 9.75
C ALA A 131 -8.97 18.57 9.86
N ARG A 132 -9.06 19.53 10.79
CA ARG A 132 -8.02 20.54 11.03
C ARG A 132 -6.97 20.14 12.08
N CYS A 133 -7.16 19.02 12.78
CA CYS A 133 -6.22 18.52 13.77
C CYS A 133 -4.96 18.00 13.11
N LEU A 134 -3.85 17.94 13.85
CA LEU A 134 -2.65 17.20 13.47
C LEU A 134 -2.82 15.70 13.80
N PRO A 135 -2.16 14.80 13.08
CA PRO A 135 -2.22 13.38 13.39
C PRO A 135 -1.85 13.01 14.83
N SER A 136 -0.93 13.76 15.45
CA SER A 136 -0.53 13.57 16.85
C SER A 136 -1.64 13.84 17.86
N GLN A 137 -2.72 14.48 17.45
CA GLN A 137 -3.89 14.77 18.29
C GLN A 137 -4.98 13.70 18.18
N LEU A 138 -4.76 12.66 17.39
CA LEU A 138 -5.67 11.53 17.22
C LEU A 138 -5.16 10.29 17.97
N SER A 139 -6.08 9.40 18.33
CA SER A 139 -5.74 8.06 18.80
C SER A 139 -5.22 7.20 17.66
N GLY A 140 -4.49 6.14 17.98
CA GLY A 140 -3.87 5.23 17.00
C GLY A 140 -4.85 4.30 16.27
N GLY A 141 -6.13 4.39 16.55
CA GLY A 141 -7.15 3.54 15.96
C GLY A 141 -8.29 4.29 15.31
#